data_57ecd04c08af5f19f1b5aca1fca3ea21
#
_entry.id   57ecd04c08af5f19f1b5aca1fca3ea21
#
_cell.length_a   1.000
_cell.length_b   1.000
_cell.length_c   1.000
_cell.angle_alpha   90.00
_cell.angle_beta   90.00
_cell.angle_gamma   90.00
#
_symmetry.space_group_name_H-M   'P 1'
#
loop_
_entity.id
_entity.type
_entity.pdbx_description
1 polymer ?
#
loop_
_entity_poly.entity_id
_entity_poly.type
_entity_poly.pdbx_seq_one_letter_code
_entity_poly.pdbx_strand_id
1 'polypeptide(L)'
;SLLLTSSVQHHLLRRQTRTQISMVVEAGDVREIHHVALLIAYGAAAVNPYLAFESVEDLARDGFLTVGEEKAIANLRNALSTGVLKIMSKMGVSTIMSYRGAQLFEAVGLDDAVIDDYFTGTVSRVAGCGLDDLAEEVAIRHRVAYPNQWTATPHRNLRTGGDYKWRRTGEEHLNDP
;
A
#
# COMPACT_ATOMS: atom_id res chain seq x y z
N SER A 1 0.38 5.96 0.10
CA SER A 1 0.96 5.92 1.47
C SER A 1 2.47 5.68 1.48
N LEU A 2 3.02 4.80 0.63
CA LEU A 2 4.45 4.44 0.66
C LEU A 2 5.38 5.64 0.43
N LEU A 3 5.13 6.46 -0.61
CA LEU A 3 5.93 7.66 -0.90
C LEU A 3 5.97 8.61 0.31
N LEU A 4 4.82 8.86 0.95
CA LEU A 4 4.77 9.72 2.14
C LEU A 4 5.55 9.12 3.31
N THR A 5 5.39 7.83 3.57
CA THR A 5 6.13 7.13 4.65
C THR A 5 7.64 7.24 4.45
N SER A 6 8.11 6.96 3.24
CA SER A 6 9.52 7.05 2.90
C SER A 6 10.03 8.49 2.94
N SER A 7 9.25 9.46 2.48
CA SER A 7 9.60 10.89 2.55
C SER A 7 9.81 11.34 4.00
N VAL A 8 8.91 10.97 4.91
CA VAL A 8 9.04 11.27 6.34
C VAL A 8 10.26 10.56 6.93
N GLN A 9 10.45 9.28 6.62
CA GLN A 9 11.61 8.50 7.05
C GLN A 9 12.91 9.21 6.68
N HIS A 10 13.09 9.56 5.40
CA HIS A 10 14.32 10.18 4.91
C HIS A 10 14.49 11.62 5.40
N HIS A 11 13.39 12.38 5.57
CA HIS A 11 13.43 13.68 6.22
C HIS A 11 13.98 13.59 7.65
N LEU A 12 13.47 12.67 8.46
CA LEU A 12 13.91 12.45 9.83
C LEU A 12 15.37 11.96 9.91
N LEU A 13 15.80 11.13 8.95
CA LEU A 13 17.20 10.70 8.86
C LEU A 13 18.11 11.88 8.56
N ARG A 14 17.78 12.72 7.58
CA ARG A 14 18.55 13.93 7.25
C ARG A 14 18.63 14.92 8.42
N ARG A 15 17.56 14.97 9.25
CA ARG A 15 17.51 15.79 10.47
C ARG A 15 18.15 15.14 11.69
N GLN A 16 18.60 13.88 11.60
CA GLN A 16 19.16 13.11 12.72
C GLN A 16 18.20 12.95 13.90
N THR A 17 16.89 12.95 13.62
CA THR A 17 15.82 12.83 14.63
C THR A 17 15.04 11.52 14.53
N ARG A 18 15.38 10.67 13.56
CA ARG A 18 14.63 9.44 13.27
C ARG A 18 14.48 8.50 14.48
N THR A 19 15.48 8.42 15.33
CA THR A 19 15.49 7.54 16.52
C THR A 19 14.68 8.07 17.69
N GLN A 20 14.22 9.33 17.62
CA GLN A 20 13.45 9.96 18.71
C GLN A 20 11.96 9.65 18.62
N ILE A 21 11.47 9.15 17.48
CA ILE A 21 10.05 8.86 17.25
C ILE A 21 9.83 7.51 16.59
N SER A 22 8.63 6.96 16.78
CA SER A 22 8.12 5.85 16.01
C SER A 22 7.09 6.33 15.00
N MET A 23 7.06 5.73 13.81
CA MET A 23 6.09 6.06 12.78
C MET A 23 4.95 5.04 12.78
N VAL A 24 3.73 5.50 12.92
CA VAL A 24 2.52 4.72 12.70
C VAL A 24 1.90 5.19 11.39
N VAL A 25 1.64 4.26 10.48
CA VAL A 25 1.01 4.55 9.19
C VAL A 25 -0.43 4.11 9.23
N GLU A 26 -1.34 5.08 9.09
CA GLU A 26 -2.75 4.84 8.91
C GLU A 26 -3.13 5.17 7.48
N ALA A 27 -3.65 4.20 6.72
CA ALA A 27 -3.85 4.39 5.29
C ALA A 27 -4.95 3.48 4.72
N GLY A 28 -5.77 4.05 3.83
CA GLY A 28 -6.84 3.35 3.13
C GLY A 28 -6.39 2.57 1.88
N ASP A 29 -5.20 2.88 1.34
CA ASP A 29 -4.65 2.20 0.17
C ASP A 29 -3.87 0.92 0.49
N VAL A 30 -3.76 0.56 1.77
CA VAL A 30 -3.11 -0.67 2.24
C VAL A 30 -4.13 -1.81 2.25
N ARG A 31 -4.01 -2.73 1.29
CA ARG A 31 -5.02 -3.79 1.06
C ARG A 31 -4.46 -5.19 1.14
N GLU A 32 -3.14 -5.35 1.03
CA GLU A 32 -2.50 -6.65 0.92
C GLU A 32 -1.16 -6.72 1.66
N ILE A 33 -0.64 -7.93 1.76
CA ILE A 33 0.60 -8.25 2.50
C ILE A 33 1.78 -7.44 1.99
N HIS A 34 1.91 -7.29 0.67
CA HIS A 34 3.05 -6.59 0.08
C HIS A 34 3.08 -5.11 0.44
N HIS A 35 1.91 -4.46 0.51
CA HIS A 35 1.81 -3.06 0.97
C HIS A 35 2.31 -2.90 2.40
N VAL A 36 1.92 -3.80 3.30
CA VAL A 36 2.38 -3.79 4.70
C VAL A 36 3.89 -4.04 4.79
N ALA A 37 4.38 -5.01 4.02
CA ALA A 37 5.80 -5.35 3.97
C ALA A 37 6.68 -4.16 3.52
N LEU A 38 6.25 -3.45 2.48
CA LEU A 38 6.91 -2.23 2.00
C LEU A 38 6.91 -1.11 3.04
N LEU A 39 5.78 -0.83 3.66
CA LEU A 39 5.69 0.23 4.67
C LEU A 39 6.61 -0.03 5.86
N ILE A 40 6.69 -1.29 6.33
CA ILE A 40 7.61 -1.67 7.39
C ILE A 40 9.07 -1.53 6.92
N ALA A 41 9.39 -1.97 5.71
CA ALA A 41 10.74 -1.84 5.15
C ALA A 41 11.19 -0.37 5.06
N TYR A 42 10.27 0.54 4.74
CA TYR A 42 10.52 1.98 4.67
C TYR A 42 10.26 2.73 5.98
N GLY A 43 10.21 2.01 7.11
CA GLY A 43 10.35 2.61 8.44
C GLY A 43 9.11 2.63 9.31
N ALA A 44 7.95 2.16 8.86
CA ALA A 44 6.78 2.07 9.71
C ALA A 44 7.03 1.12 10.89
N ALA A 45 6.66 1.56 12.09
CA ALA A 45 6.65 0.72 13.29
C ALA A 45 5.35 -0.05 13.44
N ALA A 46 4.25 0.55 13.00
CA ALA A 46 2.95 -0.08 12.93
C ALA A 46 2.19 0.42 11.68
N VAL A 47 1.28 -0.39 11.18
CA VAL A 47 0.42 -0.08 10.04
C VAL A 47 -1.02 -0.36 10.43
N ASN A 48 -1.90 0.63 10.25
CA ASN A 48 -3.34 0.51 10.37
C ASN A 48 -4.00 0.61 8.99
N PRO A 49 -4.33 -0.51 8.33
CA PRO A 49 -5.06 -0.55 7.07
C PRO A 49 -6.57 -0.38 7.33
N TYR A 50 -6.99 0.79 7.80
CA TYR A 50 -8.34 1.01 8.33
C TYR A 50 -9.44 0.63 7.33
N LEU A 51 -9.29 1.03 6.06
CA LEU A 51 -10.31 0.73 5.05
C LEU A 51 -10.41 -0.77 4.73
N ALA A 52 -9.30 -1.53 4.82
CA ALA A 52 -9.34 -2.98 4.66
C ALA A 52 -10.07 -3.64 5.83
N PHE A 53 -9.89 -3.15 7.06
CA PHE A 53 -10.64 -3.63 8.22
C PHE A 53 -12.13 -3.33 8.10
N GLU A 54 -12.52 -2.09 7.80
CA GLU A 54 -13.90 -1.68 7.57
C GLU A 54 -14.56 -2.50 6.45
N SER A 55 -13.84 -2.74 5.34
CA SER A 55 -14.35 -3.56 4.23
C SER A 55 -14.63 -4.99 4.65
N VAL A 56 -13.79 -5.58 5.51
CA VAL A 56 -13.99 -6.95 6.02
C VAL A 56 -15.13 -7.00 7.02
N GLU A 57 -15.31 -5.95 7.83
CA GLU A 57 -16.48 -5.82 8.72
C GLU A 57 -17.79 -5.77 7.94
N ASP A 58 -17.85 -4.94 6.89
CA ASP A 58 -19.02 -4.84 6.03
C ASP A 58 -19.34 -6.16 5.34
N LEU A 59 -18.32 -6.85 4.78
CA LEU A 59 -18.53 -8.16 4.17
C LEU A 59 -19.05 -9.21 5.17
N ALA A 60 -18.60 -9.16 6.42
CA ALA A 60 -19.10 -10.06 7.46
C ALA A 60 -20.55 -9.72 7.85
N ARG A 61 -20.85 -8.42 7.99
CA ARG A 61 -22.19 -7.91 8.33
C ARG A 61 -23.21 -8.23 7.25
N ASP A 62 -22.82 -8.09 5.99
CA ASP A 62 -23.68 -8.37 4.82
C ASP A 62 -23.81 -9.87 4.50
N GLY A 63 -23.18 -10.75 5.29
CA GLY A 63 -23.30 -12.20 5.15
C GLY A 63 -22.48 -12.82 4.03
N PHE A 64 -21.53 -12.07 3.43
CA PHE A 64 -20.60 -12.61 2.44
C PHE A 64 -19.53 -13.51 3.07
N LEU A 65 -19.28 -13.36 4.38
CA LEU A 65 -18.34 -14.20 5.12
C LEU A 65 -19.12 -15.14 6.07
N THR A 66 -18.57 -16.33 6.25
CA THR A 66 -19.14 -17.37 7.16
C THR A 66 -18.77 -17.16 8.62
N VAL A 67 -17.96 -16.13 8.92
CA VAL A 67 -17.47 -15.79 10.27
C VAL A 67 -17.94 -14.40 10.66
N GLY A 68 -18.11 -14.15 11.96
CA GLY A 68 -18.48 -12.82 12.46
C GLY A 68 -17.34 -11.79 12.33
N GLU A 69 -17.70 -10.52 12.47
CA GLU A 69 -16.83 -9.34 12.25
C GLU A 69 -15.49 -9.45 13.01
N GLU A 70 -15.51 -9.66 14.31
CA GLU A 70 -14.29 -9.78 15.14
C GLU A 70 -13.34 -10.88 14.65
N LYS A 71 -13.91 -12.03 14.27
CA LYS A 71 -13.11 -13.15 13.75
C LYS A 71 -12.55 -12.84 12.37
N ALA A 72 -13.30 -12.17 11.52
CA ALA A 72 -12.88 -11.75 10.20
C ALA A 72 -11.69 -10.77 10.28
N ILE A 73 -11.77 -9.76 11.15
CA ILE A 73 -10.65 -8.82 11.43
C ILE A 73 -9.42 -9.56 11.96
N ALA A 74 -9.62 -10.45 12.94
CA ALA A 74 -8.52 -11.25 13.49
C ALA A 74 -7.85 -12.10 12.42
N ASN A 75 -8.62 -12.70 11.52
CA ASN A 75 -8.10 -13.48 10.40
C ASN A 75 -7.30 -12.60 9.43
N LEU A 76 -7.81 -11.43 9.05
CA LEU A 76 -7.08 -10.49 8.18
C LEU A 76 -5.77 -10.06 8.82
N ARG A 77 -5.80 -9.64 10.09
CA ARG A 77 -4.59 -9.27 10.84
C ARG A 77 -3.56 -10.39 10.87
N ASN A 78 -3.99 -11.61 11.14
CA ASN A 78 -3.10 -12.78 11.17
C ASN A 78 -2.54 -13.10 9.78
N ALA A 79 -3.35 -12.96 8.73
CA ALA A 79 -2.90 -13.16 7.35
C ALA A 79 -1.82 -12.16 6.96
N LEU A 80 -2.04 -10.86 7.24
CA LEU A 80 -1.06 -9.81 7.00
C LEU A 80 0.24 -10.05 7.77
N SER A 81 0.15 -10.36 9.06
CA SER A 81 1.33 -10.60 9.91
C SER A 81 2.13 -11.83 9.45
N THR A 82 1.44 -12.95 9.21
CA THR A 82 2.08 -14.19 8.73
C THR A 82 2.68 -13.98 7.35
N GLY A 83 2.01 -13.20 6.49
CA GLY A 83 2.52 -12.87 5.17
C GLY A 83 3.81 -12.06 5.21
N VAL A 84 3.90 -11.06 6.08
CA VAL A 84 5.14 -10.28 6.27
C VAL A 84 6.28 -11.18 6.76
N LEU A 85 6.03 -12.05 7.74
CA LEU A 85 7.04 -13.01 8.21
C LEU A 85 7.50 -13.95 7.08
N LYS A 86 6.59 -14.35 6.20
CA LYS A 86 6.91 -15.18 5.04
C LYS A 86 7.80 -14.45 4.03
N ILE A 87 7.53 -13.15 3.78
CA ILE A 87 8.38 -12.31 2.94
C ILE A 87 9.76 -12.17 3.55
N MET A 88 9.86 -11.84 4.83
CA MET A 88 11.14 -11.75 5.54
C MET A 88 11.94 -13.05 5.46
N SER A 89 11.27 -14.19 5.67
CA SER A 89 11.89 -15.52 5.55
C SER A 89 12.45 -15.78 4.16
N LYS A 90 11.69 -15.44 3.10
CA LYS A 90 12.16 -15.57 1.71
C LYS A 90 13.36 -14.68 1.39
N MET A 91 13.44 -13.51 2.02
CA MET A 91 14.56 -12.57 1.87
C MET A 91 15.73 -12.91 2.79
N GLY A 92 15.61 -13.93 3.63
CA GLY A 92 16.67 -14.35 4.56
C GLY A 92 16.86 -13.40 5.75
N VAL A 93 15.86 -12.61 6.10
CA VAL A 93 15.93 -11.64 7.20
C VAL A 93 15.11 -12.14 8.38
N SER A 94 15.75 -12.36 9.52
CA SER A 94 15.13 -12.98 10.70
C SER A 94 14.55 -12.00 11.71
N THR A 95 14.92 -10.71 11.65
CA THR A 95 14.47 -9.70 12.61
C THR A 95 13.89 -8.46 11.92
N ILE A 96 12.86 -7.86 12.51
CA ILE A 96 12.26 -6.60 12.02
C ILE A 96 13.28 -5.45 12.03
N MET A 97 14.18 -5.43 13.01
CA MET A 97 15.22 -4.39 13.08
C MET A 97 16.15 -4.44 11.87
N SER A 98 16.51 -5.62 11.40
CA SER A 98 17.35 -5.82 10.22
C SER A 98 16.57 -5.66 8.91
N TYR A 99 15.24 -5.82 8.95
CA TYR A 99 14.37 -5.66 7.79
C TYR A 99 14.13 -4.20 7.42
N ARG A 100 14.00 -3.33 8.42
CA ARG A 100 13.80 -1.89 8.21
C ARG A 100 15.05 -1.26 7.61
N GLY A 101 14.87 -0.59 6.46
CA GLY A 101 15.96 0.09 5.77
C GLY A 101 16.98 -0.83 5.11
N ALA A 102 16.69 -2.12 5.00
CA ALA A 102 17.59 -3.10 4.40
C ALA A 102 17.71 -3.01 2.87
N GLN A 103 16.97 -2.11 2.22
CA GLN A 103 17.01 -1.88 0.77
C GLN A 103 16.76 -3.17 -0.05
N LEU A 104 15.79 -3.96 0.37
CA LEU A 104 15.48 -5.28 -0.21
C LEU A 104 14.55 -5.20 -1.44
N PHE A 105 14.01 -4.03 -1.73
CA PHE A 105 13.08 -3.79 -2.82
C PHE A 105 13.74 -2.97 -3.92
N GLU A 106 13.24 -3.12 -5.12
CA GLU A 106 13.63 -2.36 -6.30
C GLU A 106 12.49 -1.43 -6.71
N ALA A 107 12.83 -0.19 -7.05
CA ALA A 107 11.88 0.73 -7.65
C ALA A 107 11.89 0.55 -9.18
N VAL A 108 10.72 0.54 -9.77
CA VAL A 108 10.53 0.40 -11.21
C VAL A 108 9.61 1.51 -11.69
N GLY A 109 10.05 2.26 -12.71
CA GLY A 109 9.23 3.28 -13.34
C GLY A 109 9.11 4.59 -12.55
N LEU A 110 10.03 4.88 -11.63
CA LEU A 110 10.16 6.18 -10.97
C LEU A 110 11.38 6.94 -11.49
N ASP A 111 11.25 8.26 -11.58
CA ASP A 111 12.35 9.15 -11.93
C ASP A 111 13.47 9.12 -10.87
N ASP A 112 14.70 9.29 -11.30
CA ASP A 112 15.87 9.24 -10.42
C ASP A 112 15.83 10.31 -9.32
N ALA A 113 15.30 11.49 -9.59
CA ALA A 113 15.13 12.54 -8.58
C ALA A 113 14.15 12.12 -7.47
N VAL A 114 13.09 11.38 -7.82
CA VAL A 114 12.15 10.83 -6.84
C VAL A 114 12.83 9.77 -5.97
N ILE A 115 13.67 8.94 -6.58
CA ILE A 115 14.42 7.92 -5.85
C ILE A 115 15.44 8.57 -4.89
N ASP A 116 16.22 9.52 -5.38
CA ASP A 116 17.26 10.17 -4.58
C ASP A 116 16.70 10.92 -3.38
N ASP A 117 15.59 11.62 -3.56
CA ASP A 117 14.99 12.44 -2.51
C ASP A 117 14.14 11.64 -1.51
N TYR A 118 13.38 10.66 -2.00
CA TYR A 118 12.33 10.02 -1.19
C TYR A 118 12.57 8.53 -0.96
N PHE A 119 13.37 7.87 -1.77
CA PHE A 119 13.71 6.46 -1.66
C PHE A 119 15.22 6.23 -1.66
N THR A 120 15.96 7.13 -1.06
CA THR A 120 17.43 7.14 -1.04
C THR A 120 18.01 5.76 -0.78
N GLY A 121 18.87 5.30 -1.69
CA GLY A 121 19.51 3.99 -1.62
C GLY A 121 18.67 2.83 -2.16
N THR A 122 17.44 3.04 -2.57
CA THR A 122 16.65 2.02 -3.29
C THR A 122 17.19 1.85 -4.70
N VAL A 123 17.43 0.61 -5.10
CA VAL A 123 17.88 0.28 -6.46
C VAL A 123 16.77 0.59 -7.45
N SER A 124 17.09 1.32 -8.52
CA SER A 124 16.20 1.52 -9.67
C SER A 124 16.97 1.28 -10.95
N ARG A 125 16.42 0.48 -11.85
CA ARG A 125 17.00 0.17 -13.17
C ARG A 125 16.15 0.67 -14.32
N VAL A 126 14.93 1.06 -14.03
CA VAL A 126 13.94 1.56 -15.00
C VAL A 126 13.40 2.88 -14.48
N ALA A 127 13.87 3.97 -15.06
CA ALA A 127 13.35 5.29 -14.78
C ALA A 127 11.93 5.48 -15.35
N GLY A 128 11.22 6.52 -14.91
CA GLY A 128 9.85 6.78 -15.37
C GLY A 128 9.27 8.03 -14.76
N CYS A 129 8.14 7.89 -14.04
CA CYS A 129 7.30 8.96 -13.55
C CYS A 129 7.99 9.84 -12.50
N GLY A 130 7.90 11.14 -12.69
CA GLY A 130 8.27 12.15 -11.72
C GLY A 130 7.14 12.45 -10.72
N LEU A 131 7.38 13.43 -9.83
CA LEU A 131 6.36 13.85 -8.87
C LEU A 131 5.13 14.44 -9.53
N ASP A 132 5.30 15.15 -10.64
CA ASP A 132 4.17 15.78 -11.36
C ASP A 132 3.24 14.72 -11.95
N ASP A 133 3.80 13.64 -12.51
CA ASP A 133 3.01 12.51 -13.01
C ASP A 133 2.23 11.83 -11.88
N LEU A 134 2.90 11.58 -10.75
CA LEU A 134 2.26 11.01 -9.57
C LEU A 134 1.16 11.91 -9.00
N ALA A 135 1.37 13.23 -9.01
CA ALA A 135 0.37 14.20 -8.57
C ALA A 135 -0.84 14.22 -9.52
N GLU A 136 -0.61 14.17 -10.84
CA GLU A 136 -1.71 14.10 -11.82
C GLU A 136 -2.54 12.81 -11.66
N GLU A 137 -1.91 11.66 -11.45
CA GLU A 137 -2.62 10.42 -11.16
C GLU A 137 -3.50 10.51 -9.90
N VAL A 138 -3.00 11.15 -8.84
CA VAL A 138 -3.79 11.39 -7.63
C VAL A 138 -4.96 12.32 -7.93
N ALA A 139 -4.72 13.41 -8.70
CA ALA A 139 -5.75 14.35 -9.11
C ALA A 139 -6.83 13.69 -9.97
N ILE A 140 -6.47 12.78 -10.87
CA ILE A 140 -7.42 12.00 -11.68
C ILE A 140 -8.31 11.15 -10.78
N ARG A 141 -7.72 10.38 -9.86
CA ARG A 141 -8.46 9.57 -8.90
C ARG A 141 -9.40 10.41 -8.03
N HIS A 142 -8.90 11.56 -7.56
CA HIS A 142 -9.71 12.49 -6.78
C HIS A 142 -10.90 13.04 -7.58
N ARG A 143 -10.71 13.46 -8.83
CA ARG A 143 -11.81 13.92 -9.71
C ARG A 143 -12.87 12.85 -9.94
N VAL A 144 -12.45 11.60 -10.04
CA VAL A 144 -13.38 10.46 -10.18
C VAL A 144 -14.16 10.22 -8.89
N ALA A 145 -13.50 10.29 -7.74
CA ALA A 145 -14.12 10.06 -6.42
C ALA A 145 -15.06 11.21 -6.03
N TYR A 146 -14.73 12.43 -6.40
CA TYR A 146 -15.48 13.65 -6.09
C TYR A 146 -15.86 14.40 -7.37
N PRO A 147 -16.78 13.86 -8.18
CA PRO A 147 -17.29 14.56 -9.35
C PRO A 147 -18.03 15.83 -8.91
N ASN A 148 -17.99 16.87 -9.74
CA ASN A 148 -18.55 18.20 -9.44
C ASN A 148 -19.93 18.08 -8.78
N GLN A 149 -20.05 18.68 -7.61
CA GLN A 149 -20.98 18.41 -6.53
C GLN A 149 -22.49 18.48 -6.85
N TRP A 150 -22.88 19.01 -7.99
CA TRP A 150 -24.29 19.35 -8.22
C TRP A 150 -25.04 18.43 -9.20
N THR A 151 -24.34 17.54 -9.92
CA THR A 151 -24.95 16.75 -10.99
C THR A 151 -24.60 15.27 -11.03
N ALA A 152 -23.67 14.79 -10.22
CA ALA A 152 -23.22 13.41 -10.29
C ALA A 152 -23.66 12.60 -9.07
N THR A 153 -24.34 11.50 -9.34
CA THR A 153 -24.60 10.47 -8.31
C THR A 153 -23.27 9.86 -7.89
N PRO A 154 -22.97 9.79 -6.59
CA PRO A 154 -21.77 9.14 -6.10
C PRO A 154 -21.68 7.72 -6.65
N HIS A 155 -20.47 7.27 -6.93
CA HIS A 155 -20.25 5.87 -7.29
C HIS A 155 -20.81 4.96 -6.22
N ARG A 156 -21.76 4.14 -6.57
CA ARG A 156 -22.23 3.06 -5.69
C ARG A 156 -21.42 1.78 -5.83
N ASN A 157 -20.70 1.64 -6.95
CA ASN A 157 -19.94 0.45 -7.25
C ASN A 157 -18.51 0.82 -7.62
N LEU A 158 -17.55 0.12 -7.06
CA LEU A 158 -16.16 0.17 -7.49
C LEU A 158 -16.06 -0.41 -8.92
N ARG A 159 -15.07 0.08 -9.69
CA ARG A 159 -14.75 -0.53 -10.98
C ARG A 159 -14.49 -2.02 -10.78
N THR A 160 -15.12 -2.83 -11.59
CA THR A 160 -14.78 -4.24 -11.67
C THR A 160 -13.45 -4.36 -12.38
N GLY A 161 -12.51 -4.95 -11.74
CA GLY A 161 -11.17 -5.19 -12.24
C GLY A 161 -10.50 -6.13 -11.29
N GLY A 162 -9.34 -6.58 -11.57
CA GLY A 162 -8.64 -7.44 -10.62
C GLY A 162 -7.23 -7.71 -11.08
N ASP A 163 -6.36 -7.83 -10.11
CA ASP A 163 -5.01 -8.26 -10.34
C ASP A 163 -5.04 -9.75 -10.72
N TYR A 164 -4.89 -10.07 -11.98
CA TYR A 164 -4.71 -11.45 -12.49
C TYR A 164 -5.91 -12.40 -12.35
N LYS A 165 -7.10 -11.90 -12.07
CA LYS A 165 -8.29 -12.72 -12.01
C LYS A 165 -9.33 -12.23 -13.00
N TRP A 166 -9.64 -13.07 -14.00
CA TRP A 166 -10.68 -12.76 -14.96
C TRP A 166 -12.04 -12.53 -14.31
N ARG A 167 -12.74 -11.52 -14.77
CA ARG A 167 -14.11 -11.18 -14.40
C ARG A 167 -14.90 -10.83 -15.64
N ARG A 168 -16.06 -11.38 -15.81
CA ARG A 168 -16.91 -11.23 -17.00
C ARG A 168 -17.16 -9.79 -17.43
N THR A 169 -17.12 -8.83 -16.52
CA THR A 169 -17.34 -7.40 -16.78
C THR A 169 -16.19 -6.54 -16.30
N GLY A 170 -15.03 -7.14 -16.08
CA GLY A 170 -13.81 -6.47 -15.64
C GLY A 170 -12.96 -5.99 -16.78
N GLU A 171 -11.72 -5.65 -16.49
CA GLU A 171 -10.71 -5.29 -17.47
C GLU A 171 -10.36 -6.47 -18.35
N GLU A 172 -10.10 -6.19 -19.63
CA GLU A 172 -9.59 -7.19 -20.57
C GLU A 172 -8.08 -7.35 -20.37
N HIS A 173 -7.63 -8.57 -20.29
CA HIS A 173 -6.22 -8.95 -20.17
C HIS A 173 -5.81 -9.82 -21.36
N LEU A 174 -4.50 -9.81 -21.67
CA LEU A 174 -3.97 -10.51 -22.85
C LEU A 174 -4.29 -12.01 -22.88
N ASN A 175 -4.48 -12.61 -21.73
CA ASN A 175 -4.71 -14.06 -21.56
C ASN A 175 -6.08 -14.36 -20.93
N ASP A 176 -7.09 -13.57 -21.23
CA ASP A 176 -8.46 -13.87 -20.80
C ASP A 176 -9.00 -15.11 -21.52
N PRO A 177 -9.84 -15.93 -20.86
CA PRO A 177 -10.42 -17.12 -21.45
C PRO A 177 -11.43 -16.83 -22.56
#